data_9db14d7af29729e0485f97729bfbcd1b
#
_entry.id   9db14d7af29729e0485f97729bfbcd1b
#
_cell.length_a   1.000
_cell.length_b   1.000
_cell.length_c   1.000
_cell.angle_alpha   90.00
_cell.angle_beta   90.00
_cell.angle_gamma   90.00
#
_symmetry.space_group_name_H-M   'P 1'
#
loop_
_entity.id
_entity.type
_entity.pdbx_description
1 polymer ?
#
loop_
_entity_poly.entity_id
_entity_poly.type
_entity_poly.pdbx_seq_one_letter_code
_entity_poly.pdbx_strand_id
1 'polypeptide(L)'
;EAMGGSQEDVSPAMELMQQKKDNIHIWYSTSSDVVNAFTTGEANITVFMDINMPGLIDSGLDMVWVDAQEGSFAAPATVNVVKGCKNPELAQLFVEYLICKDTQDKVAEVLNEAPVNKNASMPDALKSHLAFGEASMAALKEFDDAYITNAKAEWIDVFQRTVTVQ
;
A
#
# COMPACT_ATOMS: atom_id res chain seq x y z
N GLU A 1 -4.31 -2.93 16.08
CA GLU A 1 -5.42 -2.13 16.64
C GLU A 1 -6.70 -2.97 16.75
N ALA A 2 -7.18 -3.59 15.67
CA ALA A 2 -8.44 -4.35 15.68
C ALA A 2 -8.48 -5.48 16.74
N MET A 3 -7.33 -6.03 17.11
CA MET A 3 -7.17 -7.10 18.10
C MET A 3 -6.53 -6.60 19.41
N GLY A 4 -6.54 -5.29 19.65
CA GLY A 4 -6.04 -4.68 20.89
C GLY A 4 -4.57 -4.25 20.85
N GLY A 5 -3.88 -4.38 19.71
CA GLY A 5 -2.50 -3.89 19.53
C GLY A 5 -2.44 -2.43 19.07
N SER A 6 -1.22 -1.93 18.94
CA SER A 6 -0.89 -0.60 18.41
C SER A 6 0.46 -0.62 17.72
N GLN A 7 0.94 0.53 17.26
CA GLN A 7 2.31 0.66 16.77
C GLN A 7 3.34 0.43 17.89
N GLU A 8 3.02 0.79 19.12
CA GLU A 8 3.88 0.60 20.30
C GLU A 8 3.84 -0.84 20.83
N ASP A 9 2.76 -1.58 20.54
CA ASP A 9 2.62 -2.98 20.94
C ASP A 9 2.05 -3.84 19.79
N VAL A 10 2.93 -4.46 19.06
CA VAL A 10 2.60 -5.38 17.97
C VAL A 10 2.37 -6.83 18.43
N SER A 11 2.54 -7.12 19.72
CA SER A 11 2.45 -8.48 20.27
C SER A 11 1.12 -9.17 19.94
N PRO A 12 -0.06 -8.53 20.08
CA PRO A 12 -1.33 -9.16 19.74
C PRO A 12 -1.44 -9.55 18.25
N ALA A 13 -0.81 -8.77 17.37
CA ALA A 13 -0.77 -9.09 15.93
C ALA A 13 0.14 -10.29 15.65
N MET A 14 1.31 -10.35 16.28
CA MET A 14 2.25 -11.47 16.15
C MET A 14 1.64 -12.78 16.66
N GLU A 15 0.97 -12.74 17.82
CA GLU A 15 0.26 -13.89 18.38
C GLU A 15 -0.84 -14.39 17.44
N LEU A 16 -1.64 -13.48 16.88
CA LEU A 16 -2.70 -13.85 15.94
C LEU A 16 -2.12 -14.46 14.65
N MET A 17 -1.06 -13.87 14.09
CA MET A 17 -0.39 -14.41 12.91
C MET A 17 0.18 -15.80 13.18
N GLN A 18 0.78 -16.02 14.35
CA GLN A 18 1.28 -17.34 14.76
C GLN A 18 0.15 -18.37 14.88
N GLN A 19 -0.99 -18.00 15.46
CA GLN A 19 -2.16 -18.88 15.56
C GLN A 19 -2.77 -19.22 14.21
N LYS A 20 -2.64 -18.33 13.22
CA LYS A 20 -3.21 -18.47 11.87
C LYS A 20 -2.21 -18.89 10.81
N LYS A 21 -0.95 -19.16 11.18
CA LYS A 21 0.11 -19.43 10.21
C LYS A 21 -0.21 -20.57 9.25
N ASP A 22 -0.92 -21.58 9.69
CA ASP A 22 -1.29 -22.73 8.85
C ASP A 22 -2.33 -22.39 7.76
N ASN A 23 -2.98 -21.23 7.87
CA ASN A 23 -3.89 -20.69 6.87
C ASN A 23 -3.17 -19.70 5.90
N ILE A 24 -1.90 -19.41 6.16
CA ILE A 24 -1.11 -18.46 5.35
C ILE A 24 -0.20 -19.30 4.44
N HIS A 25 -0.54 -19.31 3.16
CA HIS A 25 0.20 -20.08 2.18
C HIS A 25 1.62 -19.51 1.97
N ILE A 26 1.73 -18.19 1.84
CA ILE A 26 3.01 -17.52 1.53
C ILE A 26 3.14 -16.17 2.23
N TRP A 27 4.34 -15.90 2.72
CA TRP A 27 4.81 -14.56 3.09
C TRP A 27 5.54 -13.97 1.88
N TYR A 28 4.82 -13.22 1.06
CA TYR A 28 5.36 -12.73 -0.20
C TYR A 28 6.34 -11.55 0.00
N SER A 29 7.28 -11.41 -0.91
CA SER A 29 8.25 -10.31 -0.95
C SER A 29 8.10 -9.43 -2.18
N THR A 30 7.47 -9.96 -3.24
CA THR A 30 7.26 -9.25 -4.50
C THR A 30 5.83 -9.37 -4.99
N SER A 31 5.39 -8.41 -5.82
CA SER A 31 4.08 -8.50 -6.45
C SER A 31 3.93 -9.74 -7.33
N SER A 32 5.02 -10.22 -7.92
CA SER A 32 5.02 -11.44 -8.74
C SER A 32 4.69 -12.70 -7.94
N ASP A 33 5.09 -12.77 -6.67
CA ASP A 33 4.75 -13.90 -5.80
C ASP A 33 3.23 -14.00 -5.63
N VAL A 34 2.57 -12.85 -5.44
CA VAL A 34 1.11 -12.77 -5.32
C VAL A 34 0.43 -13.20 -6.62
N VAL A 35 0.87 -12.65 -7.76
CA VAL A 35 0.32 -13.01 -9.08
C VAL A 35 0.43 -14.52 -9.31
N ASN A 36 1.57 -15.12 -9.02
CA ASN A 36 1.79 -16.55 -9.16
C ASN A 36 0.86 -17.37 -8.27
N ALA A 37 0.76 -17.04 -6.98
CA ALA A 37 -0.08 -17.76 -6.03
C ALA A 37 -1.58 -17.72 -6.41
N PHE A 38 -2.05 -16.60 -6.97
CA PHE A 38 -3.42 -16.52 -7.47
C PHE A 38 -3.62 -17.25 -8.79
N THR A 39 -2.66 -17.15 -9.71
CA THR A 39 -2.73 -17.82 -11.02
C THR A 39 -2.72 -19.35 -10.87
N THR A 40 -1.97 -19.88 -9.91
CA THR A 40 -1.92 -21.33 -9.60
C THR A 40 -3.07 -21.80 -8.74
N GLY A 41 -3.88 -20.88 -8.20
CA GLY A 41 -4.98 -21.22 -7.30
C GLY A 41 -4.53 -21.60 -5.88
N GLU A 42 -3.29 -21.29 -5.52
CA GLU A 42 -2.72 -21.57 -4.19
C GLU A 42 -3.17 -20.58 -3.13
N ALA A 43 -3.58 -19.37 -3.54
CA ALA A 43 -4.12 -18.34 -2.66
C ALA A 43 -5.43 -17.77 -3.21
N ASN A 44 -6.36 -17.43 -2.31
CA ASN A 44 -7.65 -16.84 -2.64
C ASN A 44 -7.84 -15.45 -2.00
N ILE A 45 -6.99 -15.08 -1.06
CA ILE A 45 -7.03 -13.79 -0.35
C ILE A 45 -5.59 -13.31 -0.15
N THR A 46 -5.39 -12.02 -0.32
CA THR A 46 -4.12 -11.36 0.00
C THR A 46 -4.35 -9.98 0.59
N VAL A 47 -3.38 -9.48 1.36
CA VAL A 47 -3.25 -8.06 1.69
C VAL A 47 -2.27 -7.47 0.68
N PHE A 48 -2.68 -6.48 -0.08
CA PHE A 48 -1.88 -5.98 -1.20
C PHE A 48 -2.05 -4.46 -1.36
N MET A 49 -1.16 -3.83 -2.10
CA MET A 49 -1.30 -2.42 -2.44
C MET A 49 -2.31 -2.27 -3.59
N ASP A 50 -3.21 -1.32 -3.45
CA ASP A 50 -4.30 -1.04 -4.37
C ASP A 50 -3.83 -0.77 -5.82
N ILE A 51 -2.70 -0.10 -6.00
CA ILE A 51 -2.10 0.19 -7.32
C ILE A 51 -1.80 -1.05 -8.16
N ASN A 52 -1.68 -2.22 -7.54
CA ASN A 52 -1.41 -3.48 -8.26
C ASN A 52 -2.69 -4.17 -8.77
N MET A 53 -3.87 -3.74 -8.29
CA MET A 53 -5.14 -4.38 -8.60
C MET A 53 -5.47 -4.40 -10.10
N PRO A 54 -5.27 -3.31 -10.87
CA PRO A 54 -5.52 -3.33 -12.32
C PRO A 54 -4.71 -4.39 -13.06
N GLY A 55 -3.42 -4.54 -12.73
CA GLY A 55 -2.56 -5.55 -13.35
C GLY A 55 -3.00 -6.99 -13.06
N LEU A 56 -3.58 -7.24 -11.89
CA LEU A 56 -4.16 -8.55 -11.55
C LEU A 56 -5.42 -8.83 -12.36
N ILE A 57 -6.31 -7.85 -12.48
CA ILE A 57 -7.54 -7.95 -13.31
C ILE A 57 -7.17 -8.15 -14.78
N ASP A 58 -6.24 -7.37 -15.31
CA ASP A 58 -5.79 -7.46 -16.70
C ASP A 58 -5.13 -8.81 -17.03
N SER A 59 -4.58 -9.50 -16.02
CA SER A 59 -4.06 -10.87 -16.19
C SER A 59 -5.17 -11.94 -16.30
N GLY A 60 -6.44 -11.54 -16.24
CA GLY A 60 -7.61 -12.41 -16.36
C GLY A 60 -8.02 -13.09 -15.04
N LEU A 61 -7.49 -12.63 -13.91
CA LEU A 61 -7.91 -13.12 -12.60
C LEU A 61 -9.23 -12.48 -12.20
N ASP A 62 -10.21 -13.28 -11.76
CA ASP A 62 -11.48 -12.83 -11.22
C ASP A 62 -11.29 -12.40 -9.76
N MET A 63 -10.91 -11.15 -9.57
CA MET A 63 -10.58 -10.59 -8.28
C MET A 63 -11.44 -9.36 -7.97
N VAL A 64 -11.70 -9.17 -6.69
CA VAL A 64 -12.38 -7.99 -6.16
C VAL A 64 -11.55 -7.34 -5.07
N TRP A 65 -11.53 -6.03 -5.04
CA TRP A 65 -10.99 -5.26 -3.92
C TRP A 65 -12.02 -5.23 -2.80
N VAL A 66 -11.58 -5.44 -1.57
CA VAL A 66 -12.43 -5.39 -0.39
C VAL A 66 -11.80 -4.46 0.65
N ASP A 67 -12.53 -3.41 1.01
CA ASP A 67 -12.15 -2.57 2.14
C ASP A 67 -12.49 -3.31 3.45
N ALA A 68 -11.45 -3.61 4.22
CA ALA A 68 -11.61 -4.31 5.49
C ALA A 68 -12.37 -3.43 6.51
N GLN A 69 -13.16 -4.06 7.39
CA GLN A 69 -13.87 -3.34 8.47
C GLN A 69 -12.91 -2.64 9.42
N GLU A 70 -11.70 -3.16 9.56
CA GLU A 70 -10.61 -2.60 10.35
C GLU A 70 -10.05 -1.31 9.75
N GLY A 71 -10.39 -1.02 8.49
CA GLY A 71 -9.91 0.13 7.72
C GLY A 71 -8.66 -0.18 6.91
N SER A 72 -8.31 0.76 6.06
CA SER A 72 -7.12 0.71 5.20
C SER A 72 -6.11 1.78 5.64
N PHE A 73 -4.84 1.55 5.34
CA PHE A 73 -3.76 2.48 5.65
C PHE A 73 -3.31 3.22 4.40
N ALA A 74 -3.01 4.52 4.56
CA ALA A 74 -2.40 5.30 3.51
C ALA A 74 -0.91 4.96 3.37
N ALA A 75 -0.46 4.77 2.13
CA ALA A 75 0.95 4.64 1.79
C ALA A 75 1.28 5.65 0.67
N PRO A 76 1.37 6.96 0.97
CA PRO A 76 1.55 7.98 -0.04
C PRO A 76 2.93 7.89 -0.69
N ALA A 77 2.96 7.87 -2.03
CA ALA A 77 4.20 8.06 -2.76
C ALA A 77 4.67 9.52 -2.59
N THR A 78 5.95 9.72 -2.38
CA THR A 78 6.52 11.04 -2.16
C THR A 78 7.62 11.36 -3.17
N VAL A 79 7.75 12.62 -3.53
CA VAL A 79 8.86 13.16 -4.31
C VAL A 79 9.59 14.22 -3.50
N ASN A 80 10.91 14.13 -3.45
CA ASN A 80 11.72 15.00 -2.60
C ASN A 80 12.91 15.59 -3.37
N VAL A 81 13.20 16.87 -3.13
CA VAL A 81 14.42 17.51 -3.62
C VAL A 81 15.58 17.14 -2.69
N VAL A 82 16.61 16.49 -3.25
CA VAL A 82 17.78 16.03 -2.47
C VAL A 82 18.57 17.23 -1.97
N LYS A 83 18.98 17.19 -0.69
CA LYS A 83 19.88 18.19 -0.10
C LYS A 83 21.18 18.27 -0.88
N GLY A 84 21.56 19.48 -1.28
CA GLY A 84 22.76 19.71 -2.11
C GLY A 84 22.51 19.51 -3.61
N CYS A 85 21.26 19.43 -4.04
CA CYS A 85 20.90 19.47 -5.46
C CYS A 85 21.57 20.67 -6.16
N LYS A 86 22.18 20.44 -7.33
CA LYS A 86 22.88 21.50 -8.08
C LYS A 86 21.94 22.55 -8.66
N ASN A 87 20.71 22.17 -8.94
CA ASN A 87 19.69 23.03 -9.55
C ASN A 87 18.37 22.94 -8.74
N PRO A 88 18.31 23.49 -7.52
CA PRO A 88 17.15 23.31 -6.64
C PRO A 88 15.89 23.95 -7.20
N GLU A 89 15.99 25.08 -7.88
CA GLU A 89 14.84 25.74 -8.51
C GLU A 89 14.22 24.87 -9.61
N LEU A 90 15.06 24.28 -10.47
CA LEU A 90 14.57 23.37 -11.51
C LEU A 90 13.96 22.11 -10.92
N ALA A 91 14.54 21.58 -9.84
CA ALA A 91 13.99 20.43 -9.13
C ALA A 91 12.61 20.76 -8.52
N GLN A 92 12.42 21.95 -7.96
CA GLN A 92 11.12 22.39 -7.45
C GLN A 92 10.10 22.55 -8.57
N LEU A 93 10.46 23.15 -9.70
CA LEU A 93 9.59 23.23 -10.87
C LEU A 93 9.17 21.86 -11.39
N PHE A 94 10.07 20.89 -11.32
CA PHE A 94 9.74 19.51 -11.66
C PHE A 94 8.73 18.90 -10.67
N VAL A 95 8.89 19.13 -9.37
CA VAL A 95 7.89 18.71 -8.37
C VAL A 95 6.53 19.35 -8.63
N GLU A 96 6.50 20.66 -8.90
CA GLU A 96 5.26 21.36 -9.26
C GLU A 96 4.60 20.79 -10.52
N TYR A 97 5.40 20.45 -11.52
CA TYR A 97 4.92 19.77 -12.73
C TYR A 97 4.31 18.39 -12.41
N LEU A 98 4.94 17.61 -11.53
CA LEU A 98 4.43 16.30 -11.15
C LEU A 98 3.08 16.36 -10.42
N ILE A 99 2.84 17.40 -9.62
CA ILE A 99 1.59 17.55 -8.86
C ILE A 99 0.53 18.42 -9.57
N CYS A 100 0.83 18.97 -10.75
CA CYS A 100 -0.15 19.74 -11.51
C CYS A 100 -1.27 18.82 -12.04
N LYS A 101 -2.45 19.43 -12.29
CA LYS A 101 -3.64 18.70 -12.73
C LYS A 101 -3.38 17.80 -13.94
N ASP A 102 -2.79 18.35 -14.99
CA ASP A 102 -2.61 17.66 -16.28
C ASP A 102 -1.69 16.43 -16.16
N THR A 103 -0.67 16.52 -15.31
CA THR A 103 0.21 15.39 -15.02
C THR A 103 -0.50 14.37 -14.15
N GLN A 104 -1.25 14.81 -13.14
CA GLN A 104 -1.96 13.93 -12.24
C GLN A 104 -3.13 13.20 -12.91
N ASP A 105 -3.80 13.79 -13.90
CA ASP A 105 -4.75 13.09 -14.75
C ASP A 105 -4.07 11.90 -15.48
N LYS A 106 -2.86 12.11 -16.01
CA LYS A 106 -2.10 11.04 -16.67
C LYS A 106 -1.53 10.00 -15.72
N VAL A 107 -1.14 10.40 -14.51
CA VAL A 107 -0.71 9.47 -13.46
C VAL A 107 -1.83 8.48 -13.16
N ALA A 108 -3.06 8.95 -13.00
CA ALA A 108 -4.20 8.08 -12.78
C ALA A 108 -4.46 7.13 -13.97
N GLU A 109 -4.38 7.63 -15.20
CA GLU A 109 -4.64 6.81 -16.40
C GLU A 109 -3.54 5.77 -16.71
N VAL A 110 -2.27 6.12 -16.50
CA VAL A 110 -1.14 5.33 -16.99
C VAL A 110 -0.51 4.48 -15.89
N LEU A 111 -0.44 5.02 -14.67
CA LEU A 111 0.19 4.34 -13.55
C LEU A 111 -0.81 3.66 -12.59
N ASN A 112 -2.12 3.87 -12.81
CA ASN A 112 -3.17 3.36 -11.93
C ASN A 112 -2.98 3.80 -10.47
N GLU A 113 -2.51 5.03 -10.26
CA GLU A 113 -2.32 5.62 -8.94
C GLU A 113 -3.36 6.70 -8.65
N ALA A 114 -3.76 6.82 -7.40
CA ALA A 114 -4.68 7.87 -6.99
C ALA A 114 -3.99 9.24 -7.09
N PRO A 115 -4.57 10.21 -7.84
CA PRO A 115 -3.98 11.54 -7.97
C PRO A 115 -4.05 12.31 -6.65
N VAL A 116 -2.96 12.99 -6.30
CA VAL A 116 -2.90 13.87 -5.11
C VAL A 116 -3.51 15.25 -5.35
N ASN A 117 -3.65 15.65 -6.61
CA ASN A 117 -4.27 16.93 -6.95
C ASN A 117 -5.80 16.79 -6.93
N LYS A 118 -6.47 17.48 -6.01
CA LYS A 118 -7.93 17.43 -5.84
C LYS A 118 -8.75 17.84 -7.07
N ASN A 119 -8.13 18.55 -8.02
CA ASN A 119 -8.78 18.94 -9.27
C ASN A 119 -8.52 17.94 -10.41
N ALA A 120 -7.70 16.93 -10.18
CA ALA A 120 -7.46 15.89 -11.17
C ALA A 120 -8.66 14.97 -11.32
N SER A 121 -8.75 14.30 -12.46
CA SER A 121 -9.78 13.33 -12.76
C SER A 121 -9.31 11.92 -12.40
N MET A 122 -10.19 11.13 -11.81
CA MET A 122 -9.97 9.72 -11.55
C MET A 122 -10.81 8.90 -12.54
N PRO A 123 -10.20 8.01 -13.35
CA PRO A 123 -10.96 7.09 -14.19
C PRO A 123 -11.93 6.24 -13.37
N ASP A 124 -13.16 6.03 -13.89
CA ASP A 124 -14.20 5.30 -13.15
C ASP A 124 -13.79 3.86 -12.82
N ALA A 125 -13.04 3.22 -13.69
CA ALA A 125 -12.52 1.87 -13.47
C ALA A 125 -11.64 1.75 -12.22
N LEU A 126 -10.94 2.83 -11.84
CA LEU A 126 -10.04 2.85 -10.69
C LEU A 126 -10.73 3.23 -9.37
N LYS A 127 -11.92 3.84 -9.44
CA LYS A 127 -12.65 4.29 -8.24
C LYS A 127 -13.10 3.15 -7.31
N SER A 128 -13.14 1.93 -7.82
CA SER A 128 -13.56 0.76 -7.05
C SER A 128 -12.50 0.26 -6.06
N HIS A 129 -11.25 0.67 -6.21
CA HIS A 129 -10.14 0.17 -5.40
C HIS A 129 -9.10 1.22 -5.01
N LEU A 130 -9.10 2.40 -5.63
CA LEU A 130 -8.21 3.50 -5.23
C LEU A 130 -8.94 4.52 -4.37
N ALA A 131 -8.35 4.89 -3.26
CA ALA A 131 -8.87 5.99 -2.43
C ALA A 131 -8.64 7.33 -3.14
N PHE A 132 -9.73 8.05 -3.43
CA PHE A 132 -9.69 9.37 -4.06
C PHE A 132 -10.82 10.26 -3.55
N GLY A 133 -10.49 11.54 -3.37
CA GLY A 133 -11.41 12.53 -2.84
C GLY A 133 -11.36 12.62 -1.31
N GLU A 134 -11.87 13.74 -0.79
CA GLU A 134 -11.70 14.12 0.61
C GLU A 134 -12.26 13.07 1.59
N ALA A 135 -13.43 12.53 1.31
CA ALA A 135 -14.07 11.54 2.19
C ALA A 135 -13.30 10.22 2.25
N SER A 136 -12.85 9.71 1.10
CA SER A 136 -12.07 8.47 1.04
C SER A 136 -10.71 8.63 1.71
N MET A 137 -10.03 9.76 1.45
CA MET A 137 -8.74 10.05 2.07
C MET A 137 -8.85 10.22 3.58
N ALA A 138 -9.90 10.86 4.07
CA ALA A 138 -10.13 11.04 5.51
C ALA A 138 -10.45 9.72 6.26
N ALA A 139 -10.88 8.69 5.54
CA ALA A 139 -11.15 7.37 6.12
C ALA A 139 -9.90 6.50 6.24
N LEU A 140 -8.80 6.85 5.56
CA LEU A 140 -7.54 6.11 5.65
C LEU A 140 -6.85 6.40 6.99
N LYS A 141 -6.25 5.36 7.54
CA LYS A 141 -5.37 5.48 8.70
C LYS A 141 -3.98 5.89 8.26
N GLU A 142 -3.33 6.70 9.06
CA GLU A 142 -1.95 7.12 8.83
C GLU A 142 -1.00 6.36 9.75
N PHE A 143 0.22 6.17 9.28
CA PHE A 143 1.31 5.63 10.08
C PHE A 143 2.10 6.77 10.75
N ASP A 144 2.62 6.52 11.95
CA ASP A 144 3.74 7.31 12.47
C ASP A 144 5.03 6.79 11.86
N ASP A 145 5.43 7.37 10.72
CA ASP A 145 6.61 6.97 9.98
C ASP A 145 7.90 7.10 10.79
N ALA A 146 7.98 8.08 11.69
CA ALA A 146 9.15 8.27 12.54
C ALA A 146 9.26 7.13 13.56
N TYR A 147 8.14 6.75 14.17
CA TYR A 147 8.10 5.61 15.09
C TYR A 147 8.44 4.30 14.36
N ILE A 148 7.78 4.03 13.22
CA ILE A 148 7.98 2.81 12.43
C ILE A 148 9.43 2.68 11.97
N THR A 149 10.05 3.77 11.53
CA THR A 149 11.45 3.75 11.09
C THR A 149 12.38 3.24 12.19
N ASN A 150 12.11 3.60 13.44
CA ASN A 150 12.91 3.18 14.59
C ASN A 150 12.58 1.75 15.06
N ALA A 151 11.29 1.37 15.02
CA ALA A 151 10.79 0.09 15.53
C ALA A 151 10.91 -1.07 14.51
N LYS A 152 10.99 -0.75 13.22
CA LYS A 152 10.90 -1.73 12.12
C LYS A 152 11.88 -2.90 12.24
N ALA A 153 13.12 -2.65 12.67
CA ALA A 153 14.11 -3.70 12.79
C ALA A 153 13.74 -4.72 13.87
N GLU A 154 13.23 -4.24 14.99
CA GLU A 154 12.74 -5.08 16.08
C GLU A 154 11.51 -5.87 15.67
N TRP A 155 10.55 -5.24 14.99
CA TRP A 155 9.34 -5.92 14.50
C TRP A 155 9.67 -7.04 13.52
N ILE A 156 10.61 -6.81 12.60
CA ILE A 156 11.06 -7.84 11.65
C ILE A 156 11.71 -9.01 12.38
N ASP A 157 12.56 -8.74 13.36
CA ASP A 157 13.23 -9.77 14.14
C ASP A 157 12.23 -10.59 14.98
N VAL A 158 11.26 -9.93 15.64
CA VAL A 158 10.19 -10.61 16.37
C VAL A 158 9.34 -11.46 15.40
N PHE A 159 8.91 -10.92 14.27
CA PHE A 159 8.16 -11.64 13.26
C PHE A 159 8.89 -12.89 12.77
N GLN A 160 10.18 -12.76 12.44
CA GLN A 160 10.99 -13.88 11.98
C GLN A 160 11.10 -14.97 13.04
N ARG A 161 11.30 -14.60 14.31
CA ARG A 161 11.46 -15.56 15.41
C ARG A 161 10.16 -16.20 15.88
N THR A 162 9.03 -15.53 15.74
CA THR A 162 7.76 -16.01 16.31
C THR A 162 6.79 -16.55 15.27
N VAL A 163 6.76 -15.98 14.07
CA VAL A 163 5.77 -16.28 13.06
C VAL A 163 6.33 -17.18 11.95
N THR A 164 7.53 -16.86 11.44
CA THR A 164 8.09 -17.60 10.28
C THR A 164 8.93 -18.83 10.66
N VAL A 165 9.26 -19.03 11.93
CA VAL A 165 9.97 -20.24 12.36
C VAL A 165 9.05 -21.46 12.22
N GLN A 166 9.53 -22.46 11.49
CA GLN A 166 8.91 -23.78 11.36
C GLN A 166 9.24 -24.66 12.54
#